data_e7b80e7678e92beb16f4b23373dbfd1e
#
_entry.id   e7b80e7678e92beb16f4b23373dbfd1e
#
_cell.length_a   1.000
_cell.length_b   1.000
_cell.length_c   1.000
_cell.angle_alpha   90.00
_cell.angle_beta   90.00
_cell.angle_gamma   90.00
#
_symmetry.space_group_name_H-M   'P 1'
#
loop_
_entity.id
_entity.type
_entity.pdbx_description
1 polymer ?
#
loop_
_entity_poly.entity_id
_entity_poly.type
_entity_poly.pdbx_seq_one_letter_code
_entity_poly.pdbx_strand_id
1 'polypeptide(L)'
;MNAIWGVDLSYNYNDVYSQTNICFVATPMTPGTISCGTPFLSALSIYNEQSHYGSGSIYLKPVPRLTTTLGYTITSSNGDTLILNPIAPTGPLAFNYHLPSASLAFEISKSLTYKAGWNYYDYNEKSLPGPTLPRDFRGNTFTLALRYTM
;
A
#
# COMPACT_ATOMS: atom_id res chain seq x y z
N MET A 1 35.19 -8.68 7.71
CA MET A 1 35.04 -8.47 6.24
C MET A 1 33.80 -7.60 6.03
N ASN A 2 33.97 -6.41 5.45
CA ASN A 2 32.79 -5.61 5.09
C ASN A 2 32.24 -6.16 3.77
N ALA A 3 31.01 -6.66 3.78
CA ALA A 3 30.38 -7.14 2.57
C ALA A 3 30.24 -5.99 1.55
N ILE A 4 30.69 -6.25 0.31
CA ILE A 4 30.63 -5.29 -0.80
C ILE A 4 29.20 -5.22 -1.38
N TRP A 5 28.43 -6.28 -1.20
CA TRP A 5 27.04 -6.38 -1.65
C TRP A 5 26.21 -7.28 -0.73
N GLY A 6 24.94 -7.14 -0.79
CA GLY A 6 23.98 -8.02 -0.14
C GLY A 6 22.62 -7.93 -0.79
N VAL A 7 21.80 -8.93 -0.53
CA VAL A 7 20.45 -9.07 -1.05
C VAL A 7 19.50 -9.36 0.10
N ASP A 8 18.41 -8.63 0.16
CA ASP A 8 17.29 -8.88 1.08
C ASP A 8 16.04 -9.23 0.27
N LEU A 9 15.36 -10.30 0.66
CA LEU A 9 14.11 -10.74 0.05
C LEU A 9 13.09 -11.01 1.14
N SER A 10 11.87 -10.55 0.93
CA SER A 10 10.75 -10.87 1.82
C SER A 10 9.47 -11.15 1.03
N TYR A 11 8.63 -12.01 1.60
CA TYR A 11 7.32 -12.31 1.08
C TYR A 11 6.34 -12.48 2.24
N ASN A 12 5.16 -11.87 2.09
CA ASN A 12 4.04 -12.00 3.01
C ASN A 12 2.76 -12.34 2.24
N TYR A 13 1.97 -13.23 2.82
CA TYR A 13 0.62 -13.51 2.38
C TYR A 13 -0.35 -13.21 3.51
N ASN A 14 -1.39 -12.44 3.22
CA ASN A 14 -2.47 -12.17 4.15
C ASN A 14 -3.79 -12.66 3.54
N ASP A 15 -4.57 -13.35 4.35
CA ASP A 15 -5.94 -13.78 4.03
C ASP A 15 -6.84 -13.26 5.15
N VAL A 16 -7.66 -12.29 4.83
CA VAL A 16 -8.52 -11.59 5.79
C VAL A 16 -9.97 -11.81 5.42
N TYR A 17 -10.70 -12.42 6.34
CA TYR A 17 -12.14 -12.60 6.23
C TYR A 17 -12.83 -11.88 7.39
N SER A 18 -13.82 -11.07 7.08
CA SER A 18 -14.68 -10.43 8.06
C SER A 18 -16.13 -10.46 7.60
N GLN A 19 -17.02 -10.78 8.52
CA GLN A 19 -18.44 -10.79 8.28
C GLN A 19 -19.13 -10.01 9.39
N THR A 20 -19.94 -9.02 9.00
CA THR A 20 -20.69 -8.21 9.95
C THR A 20 -22.07 -7.83 9.40
N ASN A 21 -23.04 -7.68 10.29
CA ASN A 21 -24.33 -7.11 9.93
C ASN A 21 -24.25 -5.59 10.02
N ILE A 22 -24.52 -4.91 8.92
CA ILE A 22 -24.56 -3.45 8.83
C ILE A 22 -26.00 -2.99 8.70
N CYS A 23 -26.35 -2.00 9.51
CA CYS A 23 -27.67 -1.37 9.45
C CYS A 23 -27.57 -0.02 8.77
N PHE A 24 -28.38 0.20 7.76
CA PHE A 24 -28.46 1.44 7.02
C PHE A 24 -29.77 2.16 7.30
N VAL A 25 -29.70 3.44 7.56
CA VAL A 25 -30.85 4.32 7.69
C VAL A 25 -31.28 4.77 6.30
N ALA A 26 -32.45 4.38 5.87
CA ALA A 26 -32.98 4.73 4.54
C ALA A 26 -33.48 6.19 4.44
N THR A 27 -33.69 6.86 5.57
CA THR A 27 -34.15 8.25 5.65
C THR A 27 -33.40 9.00 6.76
N PRO A 28 -33.17 10.33 6.62
CA PRO A 28 -32.56 11.11 7.69
C PRO A 28 -33.46 11.09 8.94
N MET A 29 -32.95 10.51 10.01
CA MET A 29 -33.64 10.42 11.30
C MET A 29 -33.05 11.38 12.32
N THR A 30 -33.86 11.69 13.33
CA THR A 30 -33.47 12.50 14.48
C THR A 30 -32.25 11.86 15.20
N PRO A 31 -31.22 12.63 15.55
CA PRO A 31 -30.05 12.11 16.25
C PRO A 31 -30.42 11.43 17.57
N GLY A 32 -29.99 10.20 17.78
CA GLY A 32 -30.07 9.51 19.07
C GLY A 32 -30.82 8.17 19.11
N THR A 33 -31.52 7.76 18.06
CA THR A 33 -32.23 6.48 18.01
C THR A 33 -31.77 5.64 16.81
N ILE A 34 -30.67 4.91 16.96
CA ILE A 34 -30.23 3.91 15.98
C ILE A 34 -30.62 2.54 16.53
N SER A 35 -31.69 1.97 15.99
CA SER A 35 -32.07 0.58 16.24
C SER A 35 -32.22 -0.12 14.89
N CYS A 36 -31.63 -1.30 14.73
CA CYS A 36 -31.78 -2.14 13.52
C CYS A 36 -33.18 -2.77 13.44
N GLY A 37 -34.22 -1.98 13.57
CA GLY A 37 -35.62 -2.34 13.37
C GLY A 37 -36.19 -1.59 12.17
N THR A 38 -37.38 -1.98 11.71
CA THR A 38 -38.06 -1.25 10.62
C THR A 38 -38.19 0.24 10.93
N PRO A 39 -37.80 1.17 10.05
CA PRO A 39 -37.55 1.05 8.60
C PRO A 39 -36.06 0.92 8.18
N PHE A 40 -35.27 0.15 8.86
CA PHE A 40 -33.85 -0.03 8.56
C PHE A 40 -33.64 -1.19 7.59
N LEU A 41 -32.71 -1.01 6.66
CA LEU A 41 -32.19 -2.09 5.84
C LEU A 41 -31.00 -2.69 6.57
N SER A 42 -31.11 -3.94 6.99
CA SER A 42 -29.94 -4.69 7.45
C SER A 42 -29.35 -5.46 6.28
N ALA A 43 -28.05 -5.39 6.09
CA ALA A 43 -27.34 -6.17 5.09
C ALA A 43 -26.14 -6.84 5.72
N LEU A 44 -25.88 -8.08 5.29
CA LEU A 44 -24.67 -8.79 5.63
C LEU A 44 -23.53 -8.22 4.80
N SER A 45 -22.56 -7.60 5.45
CA SER A 45 -21.32 -7.18 4.83
C SER A 45 -20.29 -8.28 4.98
N ILE A 46 -19.77 -8.74 3.86
CA ILE A 46 -18.69 -9.71 3.80
C ILE A 46 -17.48 -9.00 3.21
N TYR A 47 -16.39 -9.03 3.94
CA TYR A 47 -15.09 -8.58 3.48
C TYR A 47 -14.18 -9.80 3.38
N ASN A 48 -13.70 -10.07 2.18
CA ASN A 48 -12.75 -11.14 1.93
C ASN A 48 -11.62 -10.56 1.07
N GLU A 49 -10.43 -10.53 1.60
CA GLU A 49 -9.24 -10.01 0.91
C GLU A 49 -8.08 -10.97 1.04
N GLN A 50 -7.52 -11.32 -0.11
CA GLN A 50 -6.26 -12.04 -0.22
C GLN A 50 -5.20 -11.10 -0.78
N SER A 51 -4.15 -10.86 -0.03
CA SER A 51 -3.07 -9.99 -0.47
C SER A 51 -1.71 -10.67 -0.40
N HIS A 52 -0.95 -10.48 -1.47
CA HIS A 52 0.43 -10.90 -1.62
C HIS A 52 1.33 -9.68 -1.59
N TYR A 53 2.29 -9.68 -0.72
CA TYR A 53 3.31 -8.65 -0.62
C TYR A 53 4.68 -9.28 -0.83
N GLY A 54 5.43 -8.78 -1.80
CA GLY A 54 6.81 -9.18 -2.05
C GLY A 54 7.73 -7.97 -2.04
N SER A 55 8.90 -8.07 -1.43
CA SER A 55 9.94 -7.07 -1.57
C SER A 55 11.30 -7.70 -1.77
N GLY A 56 12.13 -7.04 -2.57
CA GLY A 56 13.51 -7.39 -2.77
C GLY A 56 14.38 -6.14 -2.81
N SER A 57 15.56 -6.20 -2.24
CA SER A 57 16.54 -5.15 -2.36
C SER A 57 17.96 -5.71 -2.53
N ILE A 58 18.77 -4.98 -3.27
CA ILE A 58 20.20 -5.22 -3.44
C ILE A 58 20.93 -3.96 -2.98
N TYR A 59 21.85 -4.12 -2.05
CA TYR A 59 22.77 -3.05 -1.70
C TYR A 59 24.16 -3.33 -2.25
N LEU A 60 24.83 -2.28 -2.69
CA LEU A 60 26.17 -2.31 -3.27
C LEU A 60 27.04 -1.24 -2.60
N LYS A 61 28.27 -1.59 -2.26
CA LYS A 61 29.30 -0.68 -1.76
C LYS A 61 30.49 -0.69 -2.72
N PRO A 62 30.40 0.00 -3.88
CA PRO A 62 31.45 -0.01 -4.88
C PRO A 62 32.75 0.66 -4.38
N VAL A 63 32.62 1.59 -3.46
CA VAL A 63 33.72 2.22 -2.74
C VAL A 63 33.37 2.39 -1.26
N PRO A 64 34.35 2.47 -0.33
CA PRO A 64 34.10 2.49 1.11
C PRO A 64 33.11 3.55 1.61
N ARG A 65 32.99 4.66 0.89
CA ARG A 65 32.14 5.81 1.27
C ARG A 65 30.80 5.88 0.55
N LEU A 66 30.55 4.97 -0.40
CA LEU A 66 29.35 4.99 -1.22
C LEU A 66 28.55 3.70 -1.00
N THR A 67 27.30 3.86 -0.58
CA THR A 67 26.32 2.78 -0.52
C THR A 67 25.20 3.10 -1.47
N THR A 68 24.89 2.19 -2.38
CA THR A 68 23.75 2.27 -3.29
C THR A 68 22.82 1.12 -2.99
N THR A 69 21.50 1.40 -2.95
CA THR A 69 20.48 0.37 -2.76
C THR A 69 19.47 0.48 -3.90
N LEU A 70 19.17 -0.66 -4.52
CA LEU A 70 18.09 -0.81 -5.48
C LEU A 70 17.05 -1.72 -4.85
N GLY A 71 15.81 -1.30 -4.84
CA GLY A 71 14.71 -2.03 -4.24
C GLY A 71 13.52 -2.13 -5.18
N TYR A 72 12.73 -3.17 -4.98
CA TYR A 72 11.46 -3.34 -5.64
C TYR A 72 10.46 -3.97 -4.69
N THR A 73 9.30 -3.35 -4.58
CA THR A 73 8.17 -3.87 -3.80
C THR A 73 6.97 -4.06 -4.71
N ILE A 74 6.29 -5.18 -4.56
CA ILE A 74 5.04 -5.49 -5.24
C ILE A 74 3.99 -5.86 -4.21
N THR A 75 2.80 -5.31 -4.36
CA THR A 75 1.60 -5.73 -3.63
C THR A 75 0.53 -6.09 -4.66
N SER A 76 -0.06 -7.26 -4.52
CA SER A 76 -1.23 -7.67 -5.30
C SER A 76 -2.34 -8.04 -4.35
N SER A 77 -3.44 -7.32 -4.40
CA SER A 77 -4.63 -7.60 -3.61
C SER A 77 -5.75 -8.07 -4.54
N ASN A 78 -6.48 -9.09 -4.07
CA ASN A 78 -7.74 -9.55 -4.64
C ASN A 78 -8.73 -9.59 -3.48
N GLY A 79 -9.68 -8.67 -3.46
CA GLY A 79 -10.70 -8.61 -2.43
C GLY A 79 -12.08 -8.40 -3.04
N ASP A 80 -13.05 -9.08 -2.48
CA ASP A 80 -14.47 -8.87 -2.76
C ASP A 80 -15.12 -8.23 -1.55
N THR A 81 -15.60 -7.00 -1.72
CA THR A 81 -16.47 -6.34 -0.77
C THR A 81 -17.88 -6.36 -1.34
N LEU A 82 -18.62 -7.43 -1.07
CA LEU A 82 -19.93 -7.61 -1.69
C LEU A 82 -20.93 -6.53 -1.29
N ILE A 83 -20.90 -6.02 -0.07
CA ILE A 83 -21.80 -4.94 0.35
C ILE A 83 -21.19 -4.21 1.56
N LEU A 84 -20.35 -3.19 1.37
CA LEU A 84 -20.05 -2.24 2.44
C LEU A 84 -21.15 -1.18 2.60
N ASN A 85 -21.78 -0.81 1.49
CA ASN A 85 -22.90 0.13 1.46
C ASN A 85 -23.82 -0.23 0.28
N PRO A 86 -25.04 -0.71 0.50
CA PRO A 86 -25.94 -1.08 -0.57
C PRO A 86 -26.41 0.11 -1.43
N ILE A 87 -26.28 1.34 -0.93
CA ILE A 87 -26.66 2.56 -1.66
C ILE A 87 -25.48 3.08 -2.50
N ALA A 88 -24.25 2.83 -2.05
CA ALA A 88 -23.04 3.24 -2.74
C ALA A 88 -21.97 2.12 -2.64
N PRO A 89 -22.06 1.08 -3.47
CA PRO A 89 -21.07 0.00 -3.45
C PRO A 89 -19.69 0.58 -3.75
N THR A 90 -18.75 0.33 -2.86
CA THR A 90 -17.35 0.80 -3.00
C THR A 90 -16.55 -0.01 -4.00
N GLY A 91 -17.09 -1.16 -4.41
CA GLY A 91 -16.44 -2.06 -5.37
C GLY A 91 -15.37 -2.97 -4.76
N PRO A 92 -14.78 -3.86 -5.54
CA PRO A 92 -13.74 -4.77 -5.08
C PRO A 92 -12.47 -4.00 -4.71
N LEU A 93 -11.81 -4.44 -3.64
CA LEU A 93 -10.47 -3.98 -3.23
C LEU A 93 -9.40 -4.80 -3.96
N ALA A 94 -9.43 -4.79 -5.28
CA ALA A 94 -8.50 -5.54 -6.10
C ALA A 94 -7.57 -4.58 -6.82
N PHE A 95 -6.27 -4.65 -6.52
CA PHE A 95 -5.27 -3.77 -7.13
C PHE A 95 -3.91 -4.45 -7.25
N ASN A 96 -3.09 -3.91 -8.13
CA ASN A 96 -1.66 -4.15 -8.17
C ASN A 96 -0.93 -2.85 -7.86
N TYR A 97 0.08 -2.93 -7.02
CA TYR A 97 0.92 -1.81 -6.65
C TYR A 97 2.39 -2.18 -6.78
N HIS A 98 3.12 -1.39 -7.54
CA HIS A 98 4.54 -1.56 -7.81
C HIS A 98 5.31 -0.35 -7.30
N LEU A 99 6.40 -0.60 -6.60
CA LEU A 99 7.26 0.43 -6.00
C LEU A 99 8.73 0.10 -6.25
N PRO A 100 9.26 0.33 -7.46
CA PRO A 100 10.70 0.36 -7.65
C PRO A 100 11.31 1.56 -6.93
N SER A 101 12.47 1.35 -6.32
CA SER A 101 13.18 2.36 -5.55
C SER A 101 14.68 2.29 -5.80
N ALA A 102 15.32 3.44 -5.70
CA ALA A 102 16.78 3.54 -5.71
C ALA A 102 17.22 4.55 -4.66
N SER A 103 18.29 4.25 -3.94
CA SER A 103 18.88 5.18 -3.00
C SER A 103 20.39 5.15 -3.04
N LEU A 104 20.99 6.29 -2.70
CA LEU A 104 22.41 6.49 -2.64
C LEU A 104 22.74 7.20 -1.34
N ALA A 105 23.74 6.69 -0.62
CA ALA A 105 24.30 7.34 0.55
C ALA A 105 25.81 7.52 0.33
N PHE A 106 26.28 8.76 0.41
CA PHE A 106 27.69 9.12 0.25
C PHE A 106 28.22 9.80 1.50
N GLU A 107 29.22 9.20 2.12
CA GLU A 107 29.93 9.73 3.29
C GLU A 107 30.93 10.79 2.86
N ILE A 108 30.59 12.07 3.00
CA ILE A 108 31.45 13.21 2.71
C ILE A 108 32.61 13.26 3.74
N SER A 109 32.25 13.05 5.01
CA SER A 109 33.18 12.96 6.13
C SER A 109 32.66 11.96 7.17
N LYS A 110 33.45 11.72 8.25
CA LYS A 110 33.01 10.86 9.36
C LYS A 110 31.69 11.33 10.01
N SER A 111 31.41 12.64 9.94
CA SER A 111 30.23 13.26 10.55
C SER A 111 29.17 13.67 9.56
N LEU A 112 29.43 13.67 8.25
CA LEU A 112 28.50 14.20 7.25
C LEU A 112 28.23 13.18 6.15
N THR A 113 26.96 12.85 5.96
CA THR A 113 26.48 11.93 4.92
C THR A 113 25.44 12.64 4.06
N TYR A 114 25.63 12.60 2.75
CA TYR A 114 24.62 12.98 1.76
C TYR A 114 23.79 11.76 1.37
N LYS A 115 22.48 11.93 1.27
CA LYS A 115 21.55 10.88 0.82
C LYS A 115 20.69 11.40 -0.32
N ALA A 116 20.54 10.59 -1.34
CA ALA A 116 19.58 10.78 -2.41
C ALA A 116 18.72 9.54 -2.54
N GLY A 117 17.44 9.71 -2.81
CA GLY A 117 16.49 8.63 -2.99
C GLY A 117 15.51 8.94 -4.12
N TRP A 118 15.07 7.89 -4.78
CA TRP A 118 14.02 7.91 -5.78
C TRP A 118 13.08 6.74 -5.55
N ASN A 119 11.77 7.02 -5.62
CA ASN A 119 10.73 6.01 -5.63
C ASN A 119 9.80 6.30 -6.79
N TYR A 120 9.38 5.25 -7.47
CA TYR A 120 8.31 5.31 -8.47
C TYR A 120 7.12 4.52 -7.96
N TYR A 121 5.96 5.12 -8.05
CA TYR A 121 4.69 4.56 -7.62
C TYR A 121 3.86 4.23 -8.85
N ASP A 122 3.43 2.98 -8.98
CA ASP A 122 2.52 2.53 -10.04
C ASP A 122 1.40 1.71 -9.38
N TYR A 123 0.24 2.32 -9.27
CA TYR A 123 -0.96 1.72 -8.71
C TYR A 123 -1.97 1.50 -9.82
N ASN A 124 -2.43 0.26 -9.96
CA ASN A 124 -3.42 -0.14 -10.93
C ASN A 124 -4.57 -0.84 -10.21
N GLU A 125 -5.75 -0.25 -10.24
CA GLU A 125 -6.95 -0.86 -9.72
C GLU A 125 -7.48 -1.89 -10.73
N LYS A 126 -7.80 -3.09 -10.28
CA LYS A 126 -8.39 -4.11 -11.15
C LYS A 126 -9.82 -3.70 -11.48
N SER A 127 -10.24 -3.92 -12.73
CA SER A 127 -11.54 -3.49 -13.23
C SER A 127 -12.70 -3.91 -12.35
N LEU A 128 -13.52 -2.95 -11.98
CA LEU A 128 -14.77 -3.16 -11.27
C LEU A 128 -15.87 -3.61 -12.24
N PRO A 129 -16.77 -4.53 -11.86
CA PRO A 129 -18.00 -4.72 -12.60
C PRO A 129 -18.88 -3.47 -12.42
N GLY A 130 -19.02 -2.64 -13.47
CA GLY A 130 -19.88 -1.46 -13.44
C GLY A 130 -19.35 -0.27 -14.24
N PRO A 131 -20.05 0.87 -14.22
CA PRO A 131 -19.67 2.05 -15.00
C PRO A 131 -18.52 2.87 -14.37
N THR A 132 -17.95 2.44 -13.26
CA THR A 132 -16.84 3.13 -12.59
C THR A 132 -15.52 2.79 -13.26
N LEU A 133 -14.77 3.82 -13.63
CA LEU A 133 -13.42 3.67 -14.17
C LEU A 133 -12.46 3.26 -13.06
N PRO A 134 -11.50 2.36 -13.34
CA PRO A 134 -10.43 2.03 -12.40
C PRO A 134 -9.62 3.27 -12.03
N ARG A 135 -9.21 3.35 -10.77
CA ARG A 135 -8.40 4.46 -10.25
C ARG A 135 -6.93 4.07 -10.36
N ASP A 136 -6.29 4.55 -11.40
CA ASP A 136 -4.87 4.32 -11.60
C ASP A 136 -4.09 5.60 -11.29
N PHE A 137 -2.94 5.45 -10.65
CA PHE A 137 -2.03 6.58 -10.50
C PHE A 137 -0.58 6.15 -10.66
N ARG A 138 0.24 7.08 -11.15
CA ARG A 138 1.69 6.94 -11.27
C ARG A 138 2.37 8.19 -10.76
N GLY A 139 3.49 8.02 -10.09
CA GLY A 139 4.21 9.15 -9.54
C GLY A 139 5.68 8.85 -9.25
N ASN A 140 6.47 9.91 -9.24
CA ASN A 140 7.86 9.86 -8.83
C ASN A 140 8.08 10.73 -7.60
N THR A 141 8.87 10.24 -6.66
CA THR A 141 9.33 11.02 -5.53
C THR A 141 10.85 11.01 -5.49
N PHE A 142 11.44 12.19 -5.38
CA PHE A 142 12.87 12.37 -5.19
C PHE A 142 13.10 12.95 -3.79
N THR A 143 14.05 12.39 -3.08
CA THR A 143 14.43 12.83 -1.73
C THR A 143 15.91 13.16 -1.72
N LEU A 144 16.24 14.32 -1.16
CA LEU A 144 17.62 14.74 -0.89
C LEU A 144 17.74 15.07 0.59
N ALA A 145 18.77 14.56 1.25
CA ALA A 145 18.98 14.79 2.67
C ALA A 145 20.49 14.89 2.99
N LEU A 146 20.80 15.72 3.96
CA LEU A 146 22.11 15.78 4.61
C LEU A 146 21.92 15.31 6.06
N ARG A 147 22.74 14.34 6.48
CA ARG A 147 22.76 13.84 7.85
C ARG A 147 24.09 14.24 8.48
N TYR A 148 24.02 14.98 9.59
CA TYR A 148 25.18 15.28 10.44
C TYR A 148 25.07 14.50 11.75
N THR A 149 26.17 13.86 12.15
CA THR A 149 26.28 13.10 13.41
C THR A 149 27.43 13.68 14.20
N MET A 150 27.17 14.14 15.42
CA MET A 150 28.19 14.62 16.37
C MET A 150 28.88 13.45 17.06
#